data_41d43838e19b7951783895e2b3c1d0fc
#
_entry.id   41d43838e19b7951783895e2b3c1d0fc
#
_cell.length_a   1.000
_cell.length_b   1.000
_cell.length_c   1.000
_cell.angle_alpha   90.00
_cell.angle_beta   90.00
_cell.angle_gamma   90.00
#
_symmetry.space_group_name_H-M   'P 1'
#
loop_
_entity.id
_entity.type
_entity.pdbx_description
1 polymer ?
#
loop_
_entity_poly.entity_id
_entity_poly.type
_entity_poly.pdbx_seq_one_letter_code
_entity_poly.pdbx_strand_id
1 'polypeptide(L)'
;MIQVGDTLPASTLMEYSEVEGEGCSIGPNAVDVAKATAGKTIALFALPGAFTPTCSAKHVPGYVQHFEDFKAAGVDEIWCVSVNDAFVMGAWARDQKTGTKVRMLADGSAAFTQATGLTLDLTKGGLGLRSNRYSMLVKDGKVATLNVEGPGKFEVSDAGTLLAQAKA
;
A
#
# COMPACT_ATOMS: atom_id res chain seq x y z
N MET A 1 -0.49 15.89 -8.47
CA MET A 1 0.14 14.58 -8.20
C MET A 1 1.20 14.73 -7.12
N ILE A 2 1.20 13.85 -6.15
CA ILE A 2 2.18 13.84 -5.06
C ILE A 2 3.59 13.66 -5.62
N GLN A 3 4.58 14.27 -4.95
CA GLN A 3 5.98 14.27 -5.37
C GLN A 3 6.89 13.98 -4.17
N VAL A 4 8.14 13.63 -4.45
CA VAL A 4 9.18 13.50 -3.42
C VAL A 4 9.29 14.82 -2.64
N GLY A 5 9.32 14.72 -1.32
CA GLY A 5 9.33 15.85 -0.39
C GLY A 5 7.95 16.25 0.13
N ASP A 6 6.89 15.83 -0.51
CA ASP A 6 5.53 16.12 -0.06
C ASP A 6 5.18 15.29 1.19
N THR A 7 4.33 15.85 2.03
CA THR A 7 3.69 15.12 3.13
C THR A 7 2.52 14.30 2.57
N LEU A 8 2.34 13.08 3.06
CA LEU A 8 1.17 12.28 2.70
C LEU A 8 -0.13 13.01 3.06
N PRO A 9 -1.18 12.85 2.23
CA PRO A 9 -2.48 13.46 2.53
C PRO A 9 -3.01 13.00 3.88
N ALA A 10 -3.55 13.92 4.66
CA ALA A 10 -4.30 13.59 5.86
C ALA A 10 -5.55 12.81 5.44
N SER A 11 -5.58 11.53 5.77
CA SER A 11 -6.68 10.64 5.38
C SER A 11 -6.76 9.44 6.32
N THR A 12 -7.86 8.71 6.21
CA THR A 12 -8.09 7.47 6.95
C THR A 12 -8.18 6.32 5.95
N LEU A 13 -7.38 5.29 6.19
CA LEU A 13 -7.49 4.00 5.51
C LEU A 13 -8.16 3.01 6.46
N MET A 14 -8.68 1.91 5.93
CA MET A 14 -9.29 0.88 6.75
C MET A 14 -8.45 -0.40 6.70
N GLU A 15 -8.37 -1.09 7.83
CA GLU A 15 -7.65 -2.36 7.92
C GLU A 15 -8.54 -3.40 8.58
N TYR A 16 -8.68 -4.56 7.98
CA TYR A 16 -9.45 -5.67 8.57
C TYR A 16 -8.58 -6.42 9.58
N SER A 17 -9.09 -6.56 10.81
CA SER A 17 -8.47 -7.38 11.85
C SER A 17 -9.29 -8.65 12.08
N GLU A 18 -8.62 -9.78 12.14
CA GLU A 18 -9.26 -11.08 12.43
C GLU A 18 -9.22 -11.42 13.91
N VAL A 19 -8.47 -10.65 14.70
CA VAL A 19 -8.31 -10.87 16.14
C VAL A 19 -8.56 -9.57 16.89
N GLU A 20 -9.08 -9.68 18.10
CA GLU A 20 -9.14 -8.56 19.02
C GLU A 20 -7.75 -8.32 19.61
N GLY A 21 -7.38 -7.04 19.72
CA GLY A 21 -6.12 -6.61 20.30
C GLY A 21 -6.25 -5.20 20.87
N GLU A 22 -5.17 -4.66 21.43
CA GLU A 22 -5.15 -3.30 21.96
C GLU A 22 -5.51 -2.29 20.84
N GLY A 23 -6.65 -1.63 21.01
CA GLY A 23 -7.14 -0.63 20.07
C GLY A 23 -7.77 -1.17 18.80
N CYS A 24 -7.90 -2.51 18.64
CA CYS A 24 -8.50 -3.14 17.47
C CYS A 24 -9.64 -4.07 17.84
N SER A 25 -10.73 -4.00 17.10
CA SER A 25 -11.83 -4.98 17.15
C SER A 25 -11.78 -5.88 15.92
N ILE A 26 -12.44 -7.04 15.99
CA ILE A 26 -12.61 -7.88 14.81
C ILE A 26 -13.43 -7.11 13.78
N GLY A 27 -12.96 -7.09 12.54
CA GLY A 27 -13.55 -6.36 11.44
C GLY A 27 -12.73 -5.15 11.00
N PRO A 28 -13.33 -4.21 10.25
CA PRO A 28 -12.64 -3.01 9.79
C PRO A 28 -12.27 -2.07 10.94
N ASN A 29 -11.00 -1.62 10.94
CA ASN A 29 -10.50 -0.63 11.89
C ASN A 29 -9.93 0.55 11.13
N ALA A 30 -10.15 1.76 11.64
CA ALA A 30 -9.63 2.99 11.04
C ALA A 30 -8.13 3.14 11.32
N VAL A 31 -7.38 3.48 10.28
CA VAL A 31 -5.95 3.81 10.36
C VAL A 31 -5.78 5.26 9.93
N ASP A 32 -5.43 6.12 10.87
CA ASP A 32 -5.10 7.52 10.59
C ASP A 32 -3.70 7.58 9.97
N VAL A 33 -3.61 7.96 8.71
CA VAL A 33 -2.34 7.93 7.96
C VAL A 33 -1.28 8.81 8.62
N ALA A 34 -1.64 10.00 9.06
CA ALA A 34 -0.68 10.92 9.70
C ALA A 34 -0.10 10.33 10.99
N LYS A 35 -0.95 9.78 11.84
CA LYS A 35 -0.51 9.17 13.10
C LYS A 35 0.26 7.88 12.90
N ALA A 36 -0.19 7.05 11.96
CA ALA A 36 0.42 5.74 11.70
C ALA A 36 1.81 5.84 11.07
N THR A 37 2.10 6.93 10.35
CA THR A 37 3.40 7.15 9.71
C THR A 37 4.36 8.00 10.53
N ALA A 38 3.88 8.67 11.59
CA ALA A 38 4.71 9.57 12.40
C ALA A 38 5.92 8.84 12.99
N GLY A 39 7.12 9.35 12.74
CA GLY A 39 8.37 8.80 13.24
C GLY A 39 8.78 7.46 12.66
N LYS A 40 8.09 6.97 11.63
CA LYS A 40 8.35 5.65 11.03
C LYS A 40 8.82 5.77 9.58
N THR A 41 9.56 4.76 9.16
CA THR A 41 9.88 4.53 7.74
C THR A 41 8.97 3.44 7.20
N ILE A 42 8.16 3.77 6.21
CA ILE A 42 7.15 2.89 5.62
C ILE A 42 7.51 2.62 4.16
N ALA A 43 7.53 1.34 3.77
CA ALA A 43 7.52 0.95 2.37
C ALA A 43 6.06 0.80 1.94
N LEU A 44 5.56 1.74 1.16
CA LEU A 44 4.18 1.78 0.71
C LEU A 44 4.12 1.46 -0.77
N PHE A 45 3.28 0.52 -1.15
CA PHE A 45 2.98 0.28 -2.56
C PHE A 45 1.47 0.22 -2.78
N ALA A 46 1.05 0.61 -3.95
CA ALA A 46 -0.35 0.62 -4.34
C ALA A 46 -0.53 -0.03 -5.71
N LEU A 47 -1.73 -0.46 -5.98
CA LEU A 47 -2.03 -1.26 -7.16
C LEU A 47 -3.51 -1.12 -7.54
N PRO A 48 -3.87 -1.46 -8.80
CA PRO A 48 -5.24 -1.27 -9.29
C PRO A 48 -6.32 -2.09 -8.61
N GLY A 49 -5.98 -3.22 -7.98
CA GLY A 49 -7.04 -3.96 -7.30
C GLY A 49 -6.64 -5.30 -6.72
N ALA A 50 -7.26 -5.65 -5.59
CA ALA A 50 -7.18 -6.96 -4.98
C ALA A 50 -7.64 -8.03 -5.97
N PHE A 51 -7.02 -9.21 -5.92
CA PHE A 51 -7.33 -10.38 -6.74
C PHE A 51 -7.10 -10.20 -8.25
N THR A 52 -6.56 -9.06 -8.68
CA THR A 52 -6.19 -8.89 -10.10
C THR A 52 -4.87 -9.60 -10.41
N PRO A 53 -4.60 -10.00 -11.69
CA PRO A 53 -3.51 -10.95 -11.99
C PRO A 53 -2.12 -10.52 -11.53
N THR A 54 -1.61 -9.37 -11.98
CA THR A 54 -0.25 -8.91 -11.62
C THR A 54 -0.14 -8.58 -10.12
N CYS A 55 -1.17 -8.00 -9.55
CA CYS A 55 -1.21 -7.65 -8.13
C CYS A 55 -1.06 -8.90 -7.25
N SER A 56 -1.78 -9.98 -7.59
CA SER A 56 -1.77 -11.23 -6.84
C SER A 56 -0.58 -12.13 -7.15
N ALA A 57 -0.10 -12.13 -8.40
CA ALA A 57 0.96 -13.05 -8.82
C ALA A 57 2.37 -12.52 -8.60
N LYS A 58 2.55 -11.21 -8.60
CA LYS A 58 3.90 -10.60 -8.60
C LYS A 58 4.08 -9.49 -7.57
N HIS A 59 3.16 -8.52 -7.50
CA HIS A 59 3.39 -7.31 -6.72
C HIS A 59 3.40 -7.60 -5.21
N VAL A 60 2.30 -8.12 -4.67
CA VAL A 60 2.21 -8.48 -3.24
C VAL A 60 3.23 -9.56 -2.86
N PRO A 61 3.35 -10.68 -3.61
CA PRO A 61 4.31 -11.73 -3.24
C PRO A 61 5.75 -11.24 -3.12
N GLY A 62 6.18 -10.32 -3.97
CA GLY A 62 7.52 -9.74 -3.90
C GLY A 62 7.79 -9.04 -2.57
N TYR A 63 6.84 -8.27 -2.07
CA TYR A 63 6.99 -7.59 -0.78
C TYR A 63 6.92 -8.55 0.40
N VAL A 64 6.08 -9.56 0.35
CA VAL A 64 6.05 -10.62 1.38
C VAL A 64 7.39 -11.35 1.45
N GLN A 65 7.95 -11.69 0.29
CA GLN A 65 9.24 -12.40 0.19
C GLN A 65 10.40 -11.57 0.76
N HIS A 66 10.40 -10.26 0.55
CA HIS A 66 11.48 -9.37 0.98
C HIS A 66 11.26 -8.70 2.35
N PHE A 67 10.28 -9.17 3.12
CA PHE A 67 9.94 -8.56 4.41
C PHE A 67 11.14 -8.41 5.35
N GLU A 68 11.92 -9.46 5.55
CA GLU A 68 13.09 -9.41 6.45
C GLU A 68 14.17 -8.47 5.92
N ASP A 69 14.35 -8.42 4.60
CA ASP A 69 15.31 -7.52 3.96
C ASP A 69 14.92 -6.05 4.17
N PHE A 70 13.63 -5.73 4.07
CA PHE A 70 13.14 -4.38 4.37
C PHE A 70 13.37 -4.01 5.82
N LYS A 71 13.11 -4.92 6.75
CA LYS A 71 13.40 -4.69 8.17
C LYS A 71 14.87 -4.42 8.42
N ALA A 72 15.75 -5.21 7.83
CA ALA A 72 17.19 -5.03 7.93
C ALA A 72 17.65 -3.69 7.33
N ALA A 73 16.92 -3.16 6.35
CA ALA A 73 17.18 -1.85 5.74
C ALA A 73 16.60 -0.66 6.53
N GLY A 74 15.99 -0.90 7.68
CA GLY A 74 15.43 0.15 8.55
C GLY A 74 13.98 0.51 8.27
N VAL A 75 13.27 -0.28 7.47
CA VAL A 75 11.85 -0.09 7.22
C VAL A 75 11.04 -0.69 8.37
N ASP A 76 10.17 0.12 8.98
CA ASP A 76 9.37 -0.30 10.12
C ASP A 76 8.15 -1.13 9.72
N GLU A 77 7.47 -0.75 8.63
CA GLU A 77 6.26 -1.42 8.14
C GLU A 77 6.22 -1.41 6.62
N ILE A 78 5.54 -2.40 6.07
CA ILE A 78 5.21 -2.46 4.63
C ILE A 78 3.70 -2.32 4.50
N TRP A 79 3.25 -1.38 3.68
CA TRP A 79 1.84 -1.09 3.43
C TRP A 79 1.47 -1.38 1.97
N CYS A 80 0.38 -2.10 1.78
CA CYS A 80 -0.29 -2.24 0.48
C CYS A 80 -1.58 -1.44 0.52
N VAL A 81 -1.76 -0.51 -0.41
CA VAL A 81 -2.97 0.31 -0.52
C VAL A 81 -3.69 -0.02 -1.82
N SER A 82 -5.00 -0.25 -1.74
CA SER A 82 -5.84 -0.51 -2.90
C SER A 82 -7.21 0.12 -2.73
N VAL A 83 -7.81 0.53 -3.84
CA VAL A 83 -9.21 1.02 -3.88
C VAL A 83 -10.14 -0.18 -3.86
N ASN A 84 -10.22 -0.80 -2.72
CA ASN A 84 -11.11 -1.91 -2.36
C ASN A 84 -11.57 -1.66 -0.93
N ASP A 85 -12.67 -2.27 -0.53
CA ASP A 85 -13.11 -2.19 0.86
C ASP A 85 -12.27 -3.08 1.79
N ALA A 86 -12.44 -2.87 3.11
CA ALA A 86 -11.64 -3.59 4.10
C ALA A 86 -11.94 -5.09 4.12
N PHE A 87 -13.16 -5.51 3.82
CA PHE A 87 -13.53 -6.92 3.77
C PHE A 87 -12.80 -7.64 2.63
N VAL A 88 -12.76 -7.03 1.46
CA VAL A 88 -12.01 -7.56 0.31
C VAL A 88 -10.51 -7.60 0.61
N MET A 89 -9.96 -6.54 1.19
CA MET A 89 -8.55 -6.50 1.56
C MET A 89 -8.20 -7.56 2.61
N GLY A 90 -9.07 -7.79 3.58
CA GLY A 90 -8.90 -8.86 4.57
C GLY A 90 -8.89 -10.26 3.94
N ALA A 91 -9.81 -10.52 3.01
CA ALA A 91 -9.84 -11.78 2.27
C ALA A 91 -8.59 -11.96 1.41
N TRP A 92 -8.15 -10.90 0.76
CA TRP A 92 -6.94 -10.92 -0.07
C TRP A 92 -5.67 -11.12 0.76
N ALA A 93 -5.62 -10.53 1.95
CA ALA A 93 -4.53 -10.76 2.89
C ALA A 93 -4.39 -12.24 3.26
N ARG A 94 -5.50 -12.93 3.51
CA ARG A 94 -5.51 -14.38 3.76
C ARG A 94 -5.03 -15.17 2.55
N ASP A 95 -5.54 -14.84 1.37
CA ASP A 95 -5.16 -15.46 0.10
C ASP A 95 -3.66 -15.30 -0.18
N GLN A 96 -3.12 -14.10 0.04
CA GLN A 96 -1.72 -13.77 -0.19
C GLN A 96 -0.81 -14.15 0.97
N LYS A 97 -1.36 -14.62 2.07
CA LYS A 97 -0.63 -15.04 3.28
C LYS A 97 0.29 -13.93 3.80
N THR A 98 -0.23 -12.72 3.85
CA THR A 98 0.57 -11.54 4.27
C THR A 98 0.88 -11.55 5.77
N GLY A 99 0.02 -12.15 6.58
CA GLY A 99 0.21 -12.20 8.04
C GLY A 99 0.44 -10.81 8.62
N THR A 100 1.51 -10.67 9.40
CA THR A 100 1.97 -9.39 9.93
C THR A 100 3.02 -8.70 9.04
N LYS A 101 3.38 -9.32 7.91
CA LYS A 101 4.47 -8.83 7.06
C LYS A 101 4.07 -7.62 6.24
N VAL A 102 2.89 -7.63 5.67
CA VAL A 102 2.36 -6.53 4.87
C VAL A 102 0.99 -6.15 5.39
N ARG A 103 0.81 -4.88 5.73
CA ARG A 103 -0.50 -4.35 6.14
C ARG A 103 -1.31 -4.06 4.88
N MET A 104 -2.47 -4.68 4.77
CA MET A 104 -3.36 -4.57 3.61
C MET A 104 -4.41 -3.51 3.92
N LEU A 105 -4.18 -2.29 3.46
CA LEU A 105 -4.96 -1.10 3.80
C LEU A 105 -5.95 -0.77 2.68
N ALA A 106 -7.19 -0.58 3.07
CA ALA A 106 -8.30 -0.34 2.15
C ALA A 106 -8.56 1.15 1.98
N ASP A 107 -8.56 1.61 0.74
CA ASP A 107 -8.98 2.95 0.32
C ASP A 107 -10.29 2.85 -0.46
N GLY A 108 -11.32 2.29 0.18
CA GLY A 108 -12.57 1.89 -0.49
C GLY A 108 -13.30 3.03 -1.20
N SER A 109 -13.22 4.25 -0.69
CA SER A 109 -13.84 5.43 -1.29
C SER A 109 -12.87 6.21 -2.19
N ALA A 110 -11.66 5.71 -2.42
CA ALA A 110 -10.61 6.34 -3.21
C ALA A 110 -10.16 7.72 -2.69
N ALA A 111 -10.42 8.06 -1.43
CA ALA A 111 -10.11 9.37 -0.89
C ALA A 111 -8.60 9.63 -0.84
N PHE A 112 -7.83 8.67 -0.35
CA PHE A 112 -6.36 8.75 -0.33
C PHE A 112 -5.79 8.79 -1.74
N THR A 113 -6.26 7.91 -2.61
CA THR A 113 -5.81 7.82 -4.01
C THR A 113 -6.08 9.11 -4.76
N GLN A 114 -7.26 9.70 -4.60
CA GLN A 114 -7.59 10.98 -5.23
C GLN A 114 -6.72 12.12 -4.68
N ALA A 115 -6.49 12.15 -3.38
CA ALA A 115 -5.66 13.18 -2.74
C ALA A 115 -4.19 13.12 -3.20
N THR A 116 -3.67 11.93 -3.49
CA THR A 116 -2.32 11.79 -4.07
C THR A 116 -2.26 12.14 -5.55
N GLY A 117 -3.38 12.11 -6.25
CA GLY A 117 -3.44 12.29 -7.70
C GLY A 117 -2.99 11.07 -8.51
N LEU A 118 -2.66 9.96 -7.86
CA LEU A 118 -2.19 8.72 -8.51
C LEU A 118 -3.38 7.82 -8.85
N THR A 119 -4.30 8.36 -9.62
CA THR A 119 -5.54 7.68 -10.00
C THR A 119 -5.42 6.96 -11.33
N LEU A 120 -6.22 5.92 -11.49
CA LEU A 120 -6.36 5.16 -12.72
C LEU A 120 -7.85 4.90 -12.97
N ASP A 121 -8.38 5.49 -14.03
CA ASP A 121 -9.79 5.30 -14.39
C ASP A 121 -9.95 4.03 -15.22
N LEU A 122 -10.53 3.00 -14.62
CA LEU A 122 -10.83 1.72 -15.24
C LEU A 122 -12.35 1.51 -15.41
N THR A 123 -13.10 2.61 -15.51
CA THR A 123 -14.57 2.58 -15.63
C THR A 123 -15.01 1.75 -16.84
N LYS A 124 -14.30 1.87 -17.97
CA LYS A 124 -14.62 1.10 -19.19
C LYS A 124 -14.46 -0.40 -19.00
N GLY A 125 -13.57 -0.83 -18.09
CA GLY A 125 -13.38 -2.23 -17.74
C GLY A 125 -14.27 -2.71 -16.60
N GLY A 126 -15.19 -1.88 -16.13
CA GLY A 126 -16.09 -2.22 -15.04
C GLY A 126 -15.46 -2.15 -13.65
N LEU A 127 -14.28 -1.54 -13.53
CA LEU A 127 -13.55 -1.44 -12.25
C LEU A 127 -13.68 -0.07 -11.58
N GLY A 128 -14.17 0.93 -12.32
CA GLY A 128 -14.32 2.28 -11.82
C GLY A 128 -12.98 2.98 -11.60
N LEU A 129 -12.97 3.92 -10.66
CA LEU A 129 -11.75 4.66 -10.29
C LEU A 129 -10.89 3.81 -9.38
N ARG A 130 -9.65 3.60 -9.75
CA ARG A 130 -8.66 2.80 -9.02
C ARG A 130 -7.39 3.60 -8.79
N SER A 131 -6.45 2.99 -8.06
CA SER A 131 -5.10 3.52 -7.90
C SER A 131 -4.22 3.14 -9.08
N ASN A 132 -3.37 4.07 -9.49
CA ASN A 132 -2.23 3.73 -10.31
C ASN A 132 -1.32 2.75 -9.55
N ARG A 133 -0.46 2.04 -10.26
CA ARG A 133 0.53 1.17 -9.63
C ARG A 133 1.78 1.98 -9.31
N TYR A 134 2.18 1.99 -8.05
CA TYR A 134 3.37 2.71 -7.62
C TYR A 134 3.96 2.12 -6.34
N SER A 135 5.17 2.52 -6.02
CA SER A 135 5.78 2.31 -4.70
C SER A 135 6.42 3.61 -4.21
N MET A 136 6.53 3.74 -2.91
CA MET A 136 7.22 4.87 -2.30
C MET A 136 7.82 4.48 -0.95
N LEU A 137 8.92 5.15 -0.59
CA LEU A 137 9.39 5.19 0.79
C LEU A 137 8.82 6.44 1.44
N VAL A 138 8.27 6.27 2.61
CA VAL A 138 7.73 7.35 3.43
C VAL A 138 8.52 7.40 4.73
N LYS A 139 9.08 8.56 5.04
CA LYS A 139 9.83 8.79 6.28
C LYS A 139 9.16 9.90 7.08
N ASP A 140 8.67 9.56 8.26
CA ASP A 140 7.95 10.50 9.13
C ASP A 140 6.85 11.27 8.37
N GLY A 141 6.03 10.55 7.62
CA GLY A 141 4.91 11.09 6.86
C GLY A 141 5.28 11.80 5.56
N LYS A 142 6.56 11.88 5.19
CA LYS A 142 7.03 12.53 3.96
C LYS A 142 7.51 11.52 2.94
N VAL A 143 7.20 11.77 1.67
CA VAL A 143 7.64 10.93 0.55
C VAL A 143 9.14 11.13 0.32
N ALA A 144 9.92 10.07 0.55
CA ALA A 144 11.37 10.07 0.34
C ALA A 144 11.74 9.59 -1.07
N THR A 145 11.03 8.58 -1.59
CA THR A 145 11.17 8.11 -2.98
C THR A 145 9.79 7.82 -3.55
N LEU A 146 9.66 7.90 -4.86
CA LEU A 146 8.40 7.61 -5.56
C LEU A 146 8.69 6.99 -6.92
N ASN A 147 8.12 5.81 -7.16
CA ASN A 147 8.25 5.06 -8.41
C ASN A 147 6.85 4.79 -8.97
N VAL A 148 6.47 5.48 -10.03
CA VAL A 148 5.15 5.36 -10.65
C VAL A 148 5.27 4.57 -11.95
N GLU A 149 4.46 3.51 -12.08
CA GLU A 149 4.44 2.69 -13.28
C GLU A 149 3.75 3.41 -14.44
N GLY A 150 4.23 3.13 -15.65
CA GLY A 150 3.48 3.46 -16.85
C GLY A 150 2.26 2.54 -17.00
N PRO A 151 1.29 2.91 -17.87
CA PRO A 151 0.08 2.11 -18.05
C PRO A 151 0.37 0.64 -18.37
N GLY A 152 -0.20 -0.27 -17.58
CA GLY A 152 -0.06 -1.71 -17.76
C GLY A 152 1.32 -2.28 -17.47
N LYS A 153 2.24 -1.50 -16.91
CA LYS A 153 3.62 -1.93 -16.64
C LYS A 153 3.84 -2.34 -15.19
N PHE A 154 4.87 -3.17 -15.00
CA PHE A 154 5.39 -3.55 -13.69
C PHE A 154 6.92 -3.67 -13.77
N GLU A 155 7.60 -2.51 -13.70
CA GLU A 155 9.05 -2.40 -13.95
C GLU A 155 9.79 -1.65 -12.84
N VAL A 156 9.12 -0.72 -12.14
CA VAL A 156 9.77 0.23 -11.21
C VAL A 156 9.19 0.23 -9.80
N SER A 157 8.02 -0.39 -9.59
CA SER A 157 7.33 -0.41 -8.28
C SER A 157 7.49 -1.73 -7.53
N ASP A 158 8.28 -2.65 -8.04
CA ASP A 158 8.53 -3.94 -7.43
C ASP A 158 9.33 -3.82 -6.12
N ALA A 159 9.25 -4.87 -5.31
CA ALA A 159 9.92 -4.90 -4.01
C ALA A 159 11.44 -4.75 -4.11
N GLY A 160 12.06 -5.39 -5.10
CA GLY A 160 13.51 -5.31 -5.30
C GLY A 160 13.99 -3.88 -5.56
N THR A 161 13.28 -3.13 -6.39
CA THR A 161 13.61 -1.74 -6.68
C THR A 161 13.47 -0.86 -5.42
N LEU A 162 12.37 -0.98 -4.69
CA LEU A 162 12.15 -0.19 -3.47
C LEU A 162 13.14 -0.56 -2.38
N LEU A 163 13.47 -1.85 -2.23
CA LEU A 163 14.46 -2.32 -1.27
C LEU A 163 15.83 -1.72 -1.55
N ALA A 164 16.27 -1.69 -2.81
CA ALA A 164 17.53 -1.06 -3.19
C ALA A 164 17.56 0.42 -2.80
N GLN A 165 16.46 1.12 -2.99
CA GLN A 165 16.32 2.53 -2.58
C GLN A 165 16.34 2.68 -1.06
N ALA A 166 15.77 1.75 -0.32
CA ALA A 166 15.78 1.76 1.15
C ALA A 166 17.18 1.57 1.73
N LYS A 167 18.05 0.85 1.03
CA LYS A 167 19.44 0.62 1.43
C LYS A 167 20.39 1.75 1.07
N ALA A 168 19.99 2.60 0.16
CA ALA A 168 20.83 3.69 -0.34
C ALA A 168 20.98 4.83 0.68
#